data_dcae3128ee63d4af20b231f4eb5a3216
#
_entry.id   dcae3128ee63d4af20b231f4eb5a3216
#
_cell.length_a   1.000
_cell.length_b   1.000
_cell.length_c   1.000
_cell.angle_alpha   90.00
_cell.angle_beta   90.00
_cell.angle_gamma   90.00
#
_symmetry.space_group_name_H-M   'P 1'
#
loop_
_entity.id
_entity.type
_entity.pdbx_description
1 polymer ?
#
loop_
_entity_poly.entity_id
_entity_poly.type
_entity_poly.pdbx_seq_one_letter_code
_entity_poly.pdbx_strand_id
1 'polypeptide(L)'
;MDTANIVSAVISFLRPFLPYLLQESKPLEEREIDAINRELAEAIWARIRPKVEANPAIKETIHDVTTTNYEEDALAALRFQLKKLLSDDSELAGELSNLWTEAITSGVVVDNELTAEKRLDVLGHDDVLKGLEMIRLLRTGMPLDQVAKEFNTSVEHLYRLNAAFSLNGVFGILSGSDIRNWFDRVSKEDPIIRRLEMIRLLRSGTPVEVIAKQYDAVPEYIYRLDKRFSRDGVIGILTEEDFQKFRSIYPEVIRICSYNLHGTHLNDLFRFRRIAREMSAFDPDLCAFQEVISGNGIEETSAQIAKWMTRMTGCYYQTRYAYCHPFKDKYPEGLSVSAKHQLKNTRIIDLNSGLRDGLVPGLERYAIAIEVKIYGRRIIFVSVHFDHENPKIRLAQAEKLLRELDSLYKRKDYYSCILAGDFNDVEDSPVMDFLRKNGYKDAYRHCHPTGGNTFDAVTPYKRIDYIMVKGNVNFLSAELVLKDPKLSDHIGVLAVIK
;
A
#
# COMPACT_ATOMS: atom_id res chain seq x y z
N MET A 1 -2.09 9.55 -24.47
CA MET A 1 -1.22 8.76 -25.39
C MET A 1 -1.80 8.78 -26.77
N ASP A 2 -0.97 8.80 -27.81
CA ASP A 2 -1.49 8.55 -29.17
C ASP A 2 -1.79 7.06 -29.38
N THR A 3 -2.60 6.77 -30.41
CA THR A 3 -3.08 5.39 -30.68
C THR A 3 -1.92 4.42 -30.98
N ALA A 4 -0.82 4.88 -31.57
CA ALA A 4 0.31 4.04 -31.92
C ALA A 4 1.08 3.59 -30.66
N ASN A 5 1.25 4.49 -29.72
CA ASN A 5 1.93 4.22 -28.44
C ASN A 5 1.10 3.29 -27.56
N ILE A 6 -0.23 3.46 -27.52
CA ILE A 6 -1.12 2.53 -26.79
C ILE A 6 -1.04 1.13 -27.38
N VAL A 7 -1.08 0.99 -28.69
CA VAL A 7 -0.99 -0.33 -29.36
C VAL A 7 0.33 -1.03 -29.03
N SER A 8 1.45 -0.31 -29.13
CA SER A 8 2.77 -0.88 -28.84
C SER A 8 2.88 -1.34 -27.39
N ALA A 9 2.44 -0.50 -26.47
CA ALA A 9 2.47 -0.77 -25.03
C ALA A 9 1.56 -1.98 -24.66
N VAL A 10 0.33 -2.00 -25.16
CA VAL A 10 -0.65 -3.07 -24.90
C VAL A 10 -0.14 -4.41 -25.45
N ILE A 11 0.38 -4.47 -26.69
CA ILE A 11 0.90 -5.72 -27.26
C ILE A 11 2.12 -6.22 -26.49
N SER A 12 3.07 -5.35 -26.20
CA SER A 12 4.26 -5.72 -25.43
C SER A 12 3.89 -6.27 -24.06
N PHE A 13 2.88 -5.70 -23.43
CA PHE A 13 2.37 -6.16 -22.15
C PHE A 13 1.58 -7.48 -22.26
N LEU A 14 0.68 -7.61 -23.24
CA LEU A 14 -0.13 -8.83 -23.42
C LEU A 14 0.67 -10.03 -23.92
N ARG A 15 1.81 -9.81 -24.57
CA ARG A 15 2.64 -10.87 -25.17
C ARG A 15 2.83 -12.12 -24.30
N PRO A 16 3.28 -12.03 -23.04
CA PRO A 16 3.47 -13.20 -22.19
C PRO A 16 2.16 -13.86 -21.75
N PHE A 17 1.02 -13.17 -21.87
CA PHE A 17 -0.29 -13.65 -21.42
C PHE A 17 -1.14 -14.23 -22.55
N LEU A 18 -0.81 -13.98 -23.81
CA LEU A 18 -1.62 -14.41 -24.97
C LEU A 18 -1.93 -15.92 -24.96
N PRO A 19 -0.98 -16.85 -24.65
CA PRO A 19 -1.28 -18.28 -24.59
C PRO A 19 -2.34 -18.63 -23.54
N TYR A 20 -2.30 -17.93 -22.39
CA TYR A 20 -3.28 -18.09 -21.32
C TYR A 20 -4.66 -17.51 -21.71
N LEU A 21 -4.68 -16.31 -22.27
CA LEU A 21 -5.90 -15.60 -22.63
C LEU A 21 -6.66 -16.28 -23.78
N LEU A 22 -5.94 -16.98 -24.64
CA LEU A 22 -6.51 -17.76 -25.76
C LEU A 22 -6.93 -19.18 -25.37
N GLN A 23 -6.62 -19.64 -24.15
CA GLN A 23 -6.87 -21.01 -23.67
C GLN A 23 -6.22 -22.12 -24.53
N GLU A 24 -5.17 -21.80 -25.28
CA GLU A 24 -4.53 -22.72 -26.24
C GLU A 24 -3.40 -23.57 -25.64
N SER A 25 -3.02 -23.40 -24.37
CA SER A 25 -1.95 -24.19 -23.80
C SER A 25 -1.95 -24.25 -22.26
N LYS A 26 -1.15 -25.21 -21.77
CA LYS A 26 -0.92 -25.60 -20.37
C LYS A 26 -1.01 -24.45 -19.36
N PRO A 27 -1.50 -24.71 -18.13
CA PRO A 27 -1.47 -23.72 -17.08
C PRO A 27 -0.05 -23.18 -16.94
N LEU A 28 0.07 -21.86 -17.06
CA LEU A 28 1.32 -21.14 -16.77
C LEU A 28 1.79 -21.56 -15.38
N GLU A 29 3.03 -22.02 -15.27
CA GLU A 29 3.60 -22.32 -13.96
C GLU A 29 3.49 -21.06 -13.10
N GLU A 30 2.82 -21.17 -11.96
CA GLU A 30 2.46 -20.07 -11.06
C GLU A 30 3.65 -19.21 -10.57
N ARG A 31 4.86 -19.53 -10.98
CA ARG A 31 6.11 -18.92 -10.50
C ARG A 31 6.58 -17.69 -11.25
N GLU A 32 6.07 -17.41 -12.46
CA GLU A 32 6.65 -16.37 -13.33
C GLU A 32 5.74 -15.18 -13.63
N ILE A 33 4.43 -15.24 -13.38
CA ILE A 33 3.51 -14.16 -13.71
C ILE A 33 2.85 -13.62 -12.44
N ASP A 34 3.11 -12.36 -12.16
CA ASP A 34 2.46 -11.60 -11.10
C ASP A 34 0.93 -11.62 -11.30
N ALA A 35 0.17 -12.05 -10.29
CA ALA A 35 -1.29 -12.13 -10.32
C ALA A 35 -1.96 -10.85 -10.83
N ILE A 36 -1.34 -9.71 -10.63
CA ILE A 36 -1.84 -8.40 -11.00
C ILE A 36 -1.60 -8.07 -12.46
N ASN A 37 -0.45 -8.44 -12.98
CA ASN A 37 -0.22 -8.32 -14.41
C ASN A 37 -1.20 -9.23 -15.17
N ARG A 38 -1.61 -10.37 -14.58
CA ARG A 38 -2.68 -11.22 -15.09
C ARG A 38 -4.04 -10.50 -15.09
N GLU A 39 -4.43 -9.90 -13.98
CA GLU A 39 -5.71 -9.18 -13.87
C GLU A 39 -5.79 -8.01 -14.87
N LEU A 40 -4.71 -7.26 -15.03
CA LEU A 40 -4.63 -6.21 -16.06
C LEU A 40 -4.70 -6.78 -17.47
N ALA A 41 -4.00 -7.89 -17.74
CA ALA A 41 -4.04 -8.56 -19.03
C ALA A 41 -5.45 -9.07 -19.35
N GLU A 42 -6.13 -9.68 -18.38
CA GLU A 42 -7.53 -10.11 -18.50
C GLU A 42 -8.48 -8.92 -18.73
N ALA A 43 -8.29 -7.81 -18.02
CA ALA A 43 -9.10 -6.60 -18.18
C ALA A 43 -8.93 -5.95 -19.56
N ILE A 44 -7.71 -5.89 -20.08
CA ILE A 44 -7.42 -5.42 -21.46
C ILE A 44 -8.02 -6.38 -22.47
N TRP A 45 -7.79 -7.68 -22.27
CA TRP A 45 -8.28 -8.72 -23.19
C TRP A 45 -9.81 -8.75 -23.28
N ALA A 46 -10.51 -8.61 -22.16
CA ALA A 46 -11.97 -8.57 -22.14
C ALA A 46 -12.56 -7.45 -23.01
N ARG A 47 -11.86 -6.34 -23.19
CA ARG A 47 -12.26 -5.23 -24.06
C ARG A 47 -11.94 -5.47 -25.54
N ILE A 48 -10.79 -6.06 -25.81
CA ILE A 48 -10.32 -6.30 -27.18
C ILE A 48 -10.97 -7.56 -27.78
N ARG A 49 -11.21 -8.59 -26.99
CA ARG A 49 -11.68 -9.92 -27.41
C ARG A 49 -12.91 -9.89 -28.32
N PRO A 50 -14.00 -9.15 -28.02
CA PRO A 50 -15.18 -9.12 -28.89
C PRO A 50 -14.85 -8.61 -30.31
N LYS A 51 -13.92 -7.67 -30.41
CA LYS A 51 -13.50 -7.10 -31.70
C LYS A 51 -12.53 -8.03 -32.44
N VAL A 52 -11.71 -8.76 -31.72
CA VAL A 52 -10.83 -9.81 -32.28
C VAL A 52 -11.66 -10.95 -32.84
N GLU A 53 -12.65 -11.43 -32.11
CA GLU A 53 -13.53 -12.51 -32.54
C GLU A 53 -14.38 -12.13 -33.78
N ALA A 54 -14.73 -10.86 -33.90
CA ALA A 54 -15.47 -10.32 -35.05
C ALA A 54 -14.59 -10.05 -36.29
N ASN A 55 -13.24 -10.04 -36.14
CA ASN A 55 -12.33 -9.70 -37.22
C ASN A 55 -11.37 -10.89 -37.56
N PRO A 56 -11.64 -11.63 -38.65
CA PRO A 56 -10.83 -12.80 -39.03
C PRO A 56 -9.35 -12.49 -39.22
N ALA A 57 -8.99 -11.31 -39.77
CA ALA A 57 -7.60 -10.93 -40.00
C ALA A 57 -6.82 -10.72 -38.68
N ILE A 58 -7.46 -10.16 -37.65
CA ILE A 58 -6.83 -10.00 -36.33
C ILE A 58 -6.68 -11.36 -35.65
N LYS A 59 -7.69 -12.22 -35.78
CA LYS A 59 -7.67 -13.56 -35.20
C LYS A 59 -6.54 -14.43 -35.83
N GLU A 60 -6.38 -14.38 -37.16
CA GLU A 60 -5.29 -15.05 -37.86
C GLU A 60 -3.92 -14.53 -37.38
N THR A 61 -3.75 -13.22 -37.30
CA THR A 61 -2.49 -12.60 -36.83
C THR A 61 -2.13 -12.98 -35.39
N ILE A 62 -3.12 -13.10 -34.50
CA ILE A 62 -2.89 -13.57 -33.13
C ILE A 62 -2.46 -15.03 -33.11
N HIS A 63 -3.09 -15.87 -33.96
CA HIS A 63 -2.69 -17.25 -34.10
C HIS A 63 -1.25 -17.37 -34.63
N ASP A 64 -0.86 -16.57 -35.62
CA ASP A 64 0.50 -16.54 -36.12
C ASP A 64 1.51 -16.16 -35.03
N VAL A 65 1.24 -15.13 -34.23
CA VAL A 65 2.09 -14.72 -33.09
C VAL A 65 2.32 -15.88 -32.14
N THR A 66 1.27 -16.65 -31.81
CA THR A 66 1.37 -17.75 -30.84
C THR A 66 2.07 -18.98 -31.44
N THR A 67 1.89 -19.26 -32.73
CA THR A 67 2.47 -20.43 -33.42
C THR A 67 3.94 -20.22 -33.84
N THR A 68 4.33 -18.99 -34.15
CA THR A 68 5.72 -18.63 -34.52
C THR A 68 6.61 -18.28 -33.31
N ASN A 69 6.19 -18.60 -32.12
CA ASN A 69 6.93 -18.29 -30.89
C ASN A 69 7.30 -16.80 -30.76
N TYR A 70 6.36 -15.93 -31.16
CA TYR A 70 6.48 -14.45 -31.01
C TYR A 70 7.58 -13.82 -31.90
N GLU A 71 7.76 -14.32 -33.11
CA GLU A 71 8.64 -13.68 -34.09
C GLU A 71 8.23 -12.22 -34.35
N GLU A 72 9.22 -11.36 -34.59
CA GLU A 72 9.00 -9.91 -34.66
C GLU A 72 8.10 -9.51 -35.84
N ASP A 73 8.15 -10.25 -36.97
CA ASP A 73 7.28 -9.99 -38.11
C ASP A 73 5.80 -10.26 -37.80
N ALA A 74 5.51 -11.35 -37.08
CA ALA A 74 4.15 -11.67 -36.65
C ALA A 74 3.64 -10.62 -35.63
N LEU A 75 4.51 -10.17 -34.73
CA LEU A 75 4.18 -9.08 -33.76
C LEU A 75 3.95 -7.74 -34.48
N ALA A 76 4.73 -7.45 -35.53
CA ALA A 76 4.55 -6.23 -36.33
C ALA A 76 3.21 -6.26 -37.10
N ALA A 77 2.82 -7.42 -37.63
CA ALA A 77 1.51 -7.60 -38.24
C ALA A 77 0.37 -7.42 -37.27
N LEU A 78 0.46 -7.95 -36.03
CA LEU A 78 -0.51 -7.76 -34.97
C LEU A 78 -0.62 -6.28 -34.53
N ARG A 79 0.52 -5.58 -34.38
CA ARG A 79 0.55 -4.14 -34.10
C ARG A 79 -0.19 -3.33 -35.16
N PHE A 80 0.02 -3.68 -36.46
CA PHE A 80 -0.67 -3.02 -37.54
C PHE A 80 -2.18 -3.22 -37.52
N GLN A 81 -2.63 -4.45 -37.30
CA GLN A 81 -4.07 -4.77 -37.24
C GLN A 81 -4.75 -4.11 -36.05
N LEU A 82 -4.15 -4.15 -34.87
CA LEU A 82 -4.71 -3.48 -33.69
C LEU A 82 -4.69 -1.95 -33.82
N LYS A 83 -3.65 -1.38 -34.46
CA LYS A 83 -3.62 0.06 -34.74
C LYS A 83 -4.79 0.47 -35.64
N LYS A 84 -5.08 -0.31 -36.68
CA LYS A 84 -6.22 -0.08 -37.55
C LYS A 84 -7.52 -0.17 -36.78
N LEU A 85 -7.72 -1.22 -35.98
CA LEU A 85 -8.88 -1.41 -35.14
C LEU A 85 -9.14 -0.19 -34.22
N LEU A 86 -8.12 0.28 -33.51
CA LEU A 86 -8.25 1.41 -32.59
C LEU A 86 -8.38 2.75 -33.30
N SER A 87 -7.92 2.87 -34.54
CA SER A 87 -8.19 4.06 -35.36
C SER A 87 -9.64 4.13 -35.84
N ASP A 88 -10.25 2.97 -36.07
CA ASP A 88 -11.65 2.84 -36.52
C ASP A 88 -12.64 2.83 -35.36
N ASP A 89 -12.20 2.54 -34.12
CA ASP A 89 -13.02 2.47 -32.90
C ASP A 89 -12.46 3.38 -31.82
N SER A 90 -12.88 4.63 -31.85
CA SER A 90 -12.42 5.67 -30.91
C SER A 90 -12.87 5.44 -29.47
N GLU A 91 -13.98 4.73 -29.26
CA GLU A 91 -14.48 4.38 -27.92
C GLU A 91 -13.56 3.36 -27.26
N LEU A 92 -13.26 2.28 -27.96
CA LEU A 92 -12.32 1.26 -27.51
C LEU A 92 -10.92 1.84 -27.28
N ALA A 93 -10.45 2.73 -28.17
CA ALA A 93 -9.18 3.42 -28.00
C ALA A 93 -9.16 4.29 -26.73
N GLY A 94 -10.25 4.98 -26.44
CA GLY A 94 -10.45 5.75 -25.22
C GLY A 94 -10.44 4.88 -23.95
N GLU A 95 -11.17 3.77 -23.97
CA GLU A 95 -11.20 2.83 -22.84
C GLU A 95 -9.83 2.22 -22.53
N LEU A 96 -9.11 1.78 -23.56
CA LEU A 96 -7.75 1.22 -23.40
C LEU A 96 -6.76 2.30 -22.93
N SER A 97 -6.86 3.53 -23.43
CA SER A 97 -6.03 4.64 -22.96
C SER A 97 -6.26 4.96 -21.50
N ASN A 98 -7.51 4.98 -21.07
CA ASN A 98 -7.87 5.23 -19.67
C ASN A 98 -7.36 4.11 -18.77
N LEU A 99 -7.60 2.84 -19.15
CA LEU A 99 -7.13 1.68 -18.40
C LEU A 99 -5.61 1.64 -18.30
N TRP A 100 -4.92 1.94 -19.41
CA TRP A 100 -3.46 1.98 -19.43
C TRP A 100 -2.90 3.15 -18.59
N THR A 101 -3.50 4.33 -18.69
CA THR A 101 -3.14 5.50 -17.87
C THR A 101 -3.35 5.20 -16.39
N GLU A 102 -4.44 4.53 -16.05
CA GLU A 102 -4.72 4.11 -14.67
C GLU A 102 -3.70 3.06 -14.19
N ALA A 103 -3.33 2.11 -15.04
CA ALA A 103 -2.29 1.12 -14.74
C ALA A 103 -0.92 1.75 -14.50
N ILE A 104 -0.53 2.77 -15.29
CA ILE A 104 0.69 3.54 -15.08
C ILE A 104 0.59 4.35 -13.77
N THR A 105 -0.50 5.09 -13.59
CA THR A 105 -0.71 5.97 -12.42
C THR A 105 -0.75 5.16 -11.11
N SER A 106 -1.32 3.96 -11.15
CA SER A 106 -1.30 3.04 -10.02
C SER A 106 0.02 2.27 -9.87
N GLY A 107 0.97 2.44 -10.82
CA GLY A 107 2.28 1.75 -10.83
C GLY A 107 2.19 0.24 -11.14
N VAL A 108 1.10 -0.22 -11.77
CA VAL A 108 0.97 -1.62 -12.27
C VAL A 108 1.91 -1.84 -13.43
N VAL A 109 2.00 -0.86 -14.31
CA VAL A 109 2.93 -0.86 -15.44
C VAL A 109 3.94 0.26 -15.20
N VAL A 110 5.21 -0.06 -15.28
CA VAL A 110 6.26 0.95 -15.36
C VAL A 110 6.27 1.46 -16.79
N ASP A 111 5.95 2.73 -17.00
CA ASP A 111 6.08 3.36 -18.31
C ASP A 111 7.58 3.46 -18.64
N ASN A 112 8.08 2.48 -19.41
CA ASN A 112 9.45 2.49 -19.90
C ASN A 112 9.70 3.61 -20.94
N GLU A 113 8.63 4.27 -21.43
CA GLU A 113 8.72 5.41 -22.34
C GLU A 113 8.79 6.78 -21.63
N LEU A 114 8.69 6.83 -20.32
CA LEU A 114 9.30 7.94 -19.58
C LEU A 114 10.81 7.76 -19.70
N THR A 115 11.29 8.14 -20.89
CA THR A 115 12.68 8.05 -21.31
C THR A 115 13.59 8.54 -20.19
N ALA A 116 14.74 7.90 -20.05
CA ALA A 116 15.83 8.33 -19.18
C ALA A 116 16.07 9.87 -19.28
N GLU A 117 15.80 10.50 -20.41
CA GLU A 117 15.87 11.95 -20.64
C GLU A 117 14.85 12.76 -19.83
N LYS A 118 13.57 12.34 -19.73
CA LYS A 118 12.59 13.05 -18.88
C LYS A 118 12.81 12.78 -17.40
N ARG A 119 13.50 11.69 -17.05
CA ARG A 119 13.98 11.46 -15.68
C ARG A 119 15.21 12.30 -15.36
N LEU A 120 16.07 12.57 -16.36
CA LEU A 120 17.25 13.42 -16.24
C LEU A 120 16.91 14.91 -16.06
N ASP A 121 15.87 15.42 -16.71
CA ASP A 121 15.42 16.81 -16.56
C ASP A 121 14.81 17.09 -15.16
N VAL A 122 14.40 16.06 -14.45
CA VAL A 122 13.82 16.19 -13.10
C VAL A 122 14.84 15.97 -11.99
N LEU A 123 15.99 15.31 -12.25
CA LEU A 123 16.98 14.88 -11.25
C LEU A 123 18.40 15.36 -11.59
N GLY A 124 18.70 16.65 -11.38
CA GLY A 124 20.08 17.11 -11.23
C GLY A 124 20.73 16.48 -9.98
N HIS A 125 22.06 16.54 -9.87
CA HIS A 125 22.79 15.89 -8.77
C HIS A 125 22.31 16.31 -7.36
N ASP A 126 21.78 17.53 -7.21
CA ASP A 126 21.16 17.99 -5.97
C ASP A 126 19.80 17.33 -5.69
N ASP A 127 19.13 16.84 -6.71
CA ASP A 127 17.78 16.28 -6.60
C ASP A 127 17.76 14.87 -6.02
N VAL A 128 18.84 14.12 -6.11
CA VAL A 128 18.95 12.79 -5.44
C VAL A 128 19.03 12.98 -3.94
N LEU A 129 19.87 13.89 -3.47
CA LEU A 129 19.98 14.22 -2.04
C LEU A 129 18.68 14.83 -1.52
N LYS A 130 18.02 15.70 -2.30
CA LYS A 130 16.67 16.20 -1.98
C LYS A 130 15.65 15.08 -1.94
N GLY A 131 15.68 14.15 -2.90
CA GLY A 131 14.82 12.97 -2.92
C GLY A 131 14.99 12.09 -1.69
N LEU A 132 16.21 11.81 -1.29
CA LEU A 132 16.52 11.04 -0.08
C LEU A 132 16.07 11.78 1.19
N GLU A 133 16.26 13.09 1.25
CA GLU A 133 15.83 13.89 2.40
C GLU A 133 14.29 13.98 2.48
N MET A 134 13.60 14.13 1.36
CA MET A 134 12.13 14.05 1.31
C MET A 134 11.65 12.70 1.84
N ILE A 135 12.24 11.59 1.41
CA ILE A 135 11.91 10.24 1.92
C ILE A 135 12.21 10.14 3.42
N ARG A 136 13.35 10.65 3.87
CA ARG A 136 13.72 10.68 5.29
C ARG A 136 12.66 11.42 6.11
N LEU A 137 12.26 12.61 5.70
CA LEU A 137 11.27 13.43 6.39
C LEU A 137 9.91 12.74 6.44
N LEU A 138 9.44 12.14 5.33
CA LEU A 138 8.22 11.34 5.31
C LEU A 138 8.28 10.19 6.31
N ARG A 139 9.41 9.49 6.39
CA ARG A 139 9.59 8.34 7.28
C ARG A 139 9.79 8.74 8.75
N THR A 140 10.17 9.99 9.02
CA THR A 140 10.19 10.55 10.38
C THR A 140 8.85 11.10 10.85
N GLY A 141 7.81 11.06 9.99
CA GLY A 141 6.45 11.48 10.32
C GLY A 141 6.13 12.92 9.98
N MET A 142 6.97 13.59 9.16
CA MET A 142 6.61 14.92 8.67
C MET A 142 5.41 14.83 7.71
N PRO A 143 4.40 15.72 7.84
CA PRO A 143 3.25 15.80 6.96
C PRO A 143 3.62 15.88 5.48
N LEU A 144 2.91 15.12 4.63
CA LEU A 144 3.12 15.11 3.17
C LEU A 144 3.03 16.51 2.56
N ASP A 145 2.00 17.27 2.96
CA ASP A 145 1.77 18.63 2.47
C ASP A 145 2.90 19.60 2.90
N GLN A 146 3.47 19.37 4.10
CA GLN A 146 4.59 20.14 4.61
C GLN A 146 5.88 19.82 3.86
N VAL A 147 6.18 18.54 3.62
CA VAL A 147 7.33 18.13 2.80
C VAL A 147 7.19 18.65 1.38
N ALA A 148 5.99 18.52 0.78
CA ALA A 148 5.72 19.03 -0.56
C ALA A 148 5.98 20.54 -0.67
N LYS A 149 5.53 21.32 0.31
CA LYS A 149 5.74 22.77 0.40
C LYS A 149 7.21 23.14 0.60
N GLU A 150 7.91 22.46 1.50
CA GLU A 150 9.31 22.72 1.84
C GLU A 150 10.23 22.48 0.63
N PHE A 151 9.98 21.44 -0.14
CA PHE A 151 10.78 21.07 -1.32
C PHE A 151 10.19 21.59 -2.64
N ASN A 152 9.14 22.42 -2.61
CA ASN A 152 8.46 22.95 -3.78
C ASN A 152 8.10 21.86 -4.80
N THR A 153 7.49 20.78 -4.31
CA THR A 153 7.10 19.60 -5.09
C THR A 153 5.64 19.24 -4.87
N SER A 154 5.11 18.28 -5.64
CA SER A 154 3.76 17.80 -5.45
C SER A 154 3.71 16.60 -4.50
N VAL A 155 2.59 16.43 -3.80
CA VAL A 155 2.31 15.25 -2.97
C VAL A 155 2.38 13.98 -3.82
N GLU A 156 1.94 14.03 -5.07
CA GLU A 156 2.02 12.91 -6.01
C GLU A 156 3.49 12.53 -6.34
N HIS A 157 4.37 13.52 -6.47
CA HIS A 157 5.79 13.26 -6.66
C HIS A 157 6.39 12.56 -5.44
N LEU A 158 6.03 12.98 -4.23
CA LEU A 158 6.46 12.33 -2.99
C LEU A 158 6.01 10.87 -2.90
N TYR A 159 4.78 10.58 -3.31
CA TYR A 159 4.28 9.20 -3.39
C TYR A 159 5.09 8.36 -4.37
N ARG A 160 5.32 8.86 -5.59
CA ARG A 160 6.12 8.16 -6.60
C ARG A 160 7.55 7.91 -6.13
N LEU A 161 8.17 8.92 -5.54
CA LEU A 161 9.53 8.86 -5.04
C LEU A 161 9.67 7.80 -3.92
N ASN A 162 8.77 7.83 -2.95
CA ASN A 162 8.82 6.88 -1.84
C ASN A 162 8.48 5.44 -2.30
N ALA A 163 7.54 5.27 -3.23
CA ALA A 163 7.23 3.97 -3.82
C ALA A 163 8.42 3.41 -4.61
N ALA A 164 9.07 4.23 -5.42
CA ALA A 164 10.26 3.84 -6.17
C ALA A 164 11.43 3.48 -5.26
N PHE A 165 11.63 4.27 -4.19
CA PHE A 165 12.63 3.98 -3.17
C PHE A 165 12.32 2.68 -2.40
N SER A 166 11.06 2.45 -2.07
CA SER A 166 10.64 1.24 -1.34
C SER A 166 10.81 -0.03 -2.15
N LEU A 167 10.60 0.04 -3.47
CA LEU A 167 10.77 -1.10 -4.38
C LEU A 167 12.24 -1.44 -4.64
N ASN A 168 13.08 -0.42 -4.84
CA ASN A 168 14.44 -0.57 -5.37
C ASN A 168 15.50 0.13 -4.52
N GLY A 169 15.14 0.64 -3.33
CA GLY A 169 16.03 1.46 -2.52
C GLY A 169 16.48 2.72 -3.27
N VAL A 170 17.70 3.16 -3.03
CA VAL A 170 18.29 4.31 -3.72
C VAL A 170 18.24 4.16 -5.25
N PHE A 171 18.33 2.94 -5.77
CA PHE A 171 18.28 2.68 -7.21
C PHE A 171 16.92 2.97 -7.85
N GLY A 172 15.84 2.95 -7.09
CA GLY A 172 14.51 3.30 -7.60
C GLY A 172 14.34 4.79 -7.91
N ILE A 173 15.20 5.62 -7.35
CA ILE A 173 15.18 7.09 -7.54
C ILE A 173 16.33 7.61 -8.41
N LEU A 174 17.22 6.73 -8.85
CA LEU A 174 18.38 7.05 -9.67
C LEU A 174 18.20 6.52 -11.10
N SER A 175 18.60 7.30 -12.10
CA SER A 175 18.78 6.79 -13.46
C SER A 175 20.12 6.04 -13.60
N GLY A 176 20.26 5.21 -14.65
CA GLY A 176 21.46 4.41 -14.83
C GLY A 176 22.77 5.20 -15.00
N SER A 177 22.70 6.45 -15.51
CA SER A 177 23.84 7.37 -15.64
C SER A 177 24.13 8.10 -14.32
N ASP A 178 23.09 8.46 -13.57
CA ASP A 178 23.22 9.15 -12.28
C ASP A 178 23.79 8.22 -11.21
N ILE A 179 23.46 6.92 -11.27
CA ILE A 179 24.05 5.91 -10.39
C ILE A 179 25.57 5.96 -10.46
N ARG A 180 26.16 5.97 -11.67
CA ARG A 180 27.63 6.02 -11.83
C ARG A 180 28.22 7.31 -11.29
N ASN A 181 27.67 8.44 -11.67
CA ASN A 181 28.17 9.75 -11.25
C ASN A 181 27.97 10.01 -9.76
N TRP A 182 26.90 9.51 -9.16
CA TRP A 182 26.62 9.67 -7.75
C TRP A 182 27.56 8.81 -6.89
N PHE A 183 27.81 7.54 -7.27
CA PHE A 183 28.75 6.67 -6.58
C PHE A 183 30.20 7.16 -6.70
N ASP A 184 30.55 7.89 -7.74
CA ASP A 184 31.89 8.50 -7.88
C ASP A 184 32.09 9.72 -6.97
N ARG A 185 31.01 10.37 -6.54
CA ARG A 185 31.03 11.57 -5.67
C ARG A 185 30.78 11.27 -4.18
N VAL A 186 29.92 10.32 -3.88
CA VAL A 186 29.70 9.88 -2.49
C VAL A 186 30.90 9.03 -2.09
N SER A 187 31.47 9.32 -0.93
CA SER A 187 32.67 8.62 -0.45
C SER A 187 32.51 7.10 -0.60
N LYS A 188 33.37 6.50 -1.39
CA LYS A 188 33.47 5.04 -1.57
C LYS A 188 33.70 4.29 -0.26
N GLU A 189 33.91 5.04 0.82
CA GLU A 189 34.20 4.55 2.17
C GLU A 189 32.95 4.34 3.02
N ASP A 190 31.77 4.89 2.61
CA ASP A 190 30.54 4.66 3.37
C ASP A 190 30.12 3.18 3.29
N PRO A 191 30.03 2.47 4.43
CA PRO A 191 29.73 1.04 4.44
C PRO A 191 28.38 0.66 3.84
N ILE A 192 27.39 1.54 3.91
CA ILE A 192 26.03 1.30 3.36
C ILE A 192 26.08 1.43 1.84
N ILE A 193 26.71 2.49 1.34
CA ILE A 193 26.92 2.72 -0.10
C ILE A 193 27.69 1.56 -0.72
N ARG A 194 28.75 1.12 -0.05
CA ARG A 194 29.57 -0.02 -0.48
C ARG A 194 28.75 -1.30 -0.61
N ARG A 195 27.83 -1.59 0.33
CA ARG A 195 26.93 -2.74 0.26
C ARG A 195 25.92 -2.62 -0.87
N LEU A 196 25.34 -1.44 -1.05
CA LEU A 196 24.39 -1.16 -2.15
C LEU A 196 25.05 -1.34 -3.50
N GLU A 197 26.30 -0.88 -3.66
CA GLU A 197 27.03 -1.02 -4.91
C GLU A 197 27.38 -2.48 -5.24
N MET A 198 27.75 -3.28 -4.26
CA MET A 198 27.96 -4.72 -4.44
C MET A 198 26.67 -5.39 -4.96
N ILE A 199 25.50 -5.04 -4.40
CA ILE A 199 24.20 -5.57 -4.84
C ILE A 199 23.90 -5.10 -6.26
N ARG A 200 24.11 -3.82 -6.58
CA ARG A 200 23.91 -3.26 -7.90
C ARG A 200 24.73 -4.00 -8.97
N LEU A 201 26.01 -4.18 -8.72
CA LEU A 201 26.91 -4.89 -9.63
C LEU A 201 26.49 -6.34 -9.83
N LEU A 202 26.09 -7.05 -8.77
CA LEU A 202 25.59 -8.42 -8.86
C LEU A 202 24.35 -8.48 -9.74
N ARG A 203 23.40 -7.59 -9.53
CA ARG A 203 22.13 -7.53 -10.33
C ARG A 203 22.31 -7.04 -11.75
N SER A 204 23.39 -6.33 -12.05
CA SER A 204 23.79 -5.97 -13.42
C SER A 204 24.52 -7.09 -14.18
N GLY A 205 24.70 -8.27 -13.56
CA GLY A 205 25.34 -9.42 -14.17
C GLY A 205 26.87 -9.44 -14.04
N THR A 206 27.45 -8.57 -13.20
CA THR A 206 28.90 -8.63 -12.94
C THR A 206 29.22 -9.92 -12.16
N PRO A 207 30.21 -10.74 -12.55
CA PRO A 207 30.58 -11.95 -11.86
C PRO A 207 30.91 -11.65 -10.38
N VAL A 208 30.39 -12.48 -9.48
CA VAL A 208 30.50 -12.24 -8.03
C VAL A 208 31.96 -12.25 -7.57
N GLU A 209 32.84 -13.03 -8.21
CA GLU A 209 34.27 -13.10 -7.92
C GLU A 209 34.97 -11.75 -8.22
N VAL A 210 34.53 -11.05 -9.28
CA VAL A 210 35.03 -9.72 -9.62
C VAL A 210 34.63 -8.70 -8.56
N ILE A 211 33.36 -8.75 -8.14
CA ILE A 211 32.84 -7.88 -7.08
C ILE A 211 33.56 -8.16 -5.76
N ALA A 212 33.71 -9.43 -5.41
CA ALA A 212 34.36 -9.87 -4.20
C ALA A 212 35.81 -9.35 -4.12
N LYS A 213 36.56 -9.45 -5.22
CA LYS A 213 37.92 -8.90 -5.33
C LYS A 213 37.97 -7.37 -5.23
N GLN A 214 37.02 -6.69 -5.90
CA GLN A 214 36.93 -5.23 -5.93
C GLN A 214 36.67 -4.62 -4.54
N TYR A 215 35.85 -5.32 -3.73
CA TYR A 215 35.37 -4.81 -2.45
C TYR A 215 36.01 -5.51 -1.24
N ASP A 216 37.02 -6.35 -1.45
CA ASP A 216 37.61 -7.17 -0.40
C ASP A 216 36.56 -7.89 0.44
N ALA A 217 35.72 -8.64 -0.23
CA ALA A 217 34.61 -9.37 0.33
C ALA A 217 34.60 -10.83 -0.13
N VAL A 218 33.85 -11.68 0.54
CA VAL A 218 33.65 -13.06 0.08
C VAL A 218 32.35 -13.19 -0.71
N PRO A 219 32.29 -14.03 -1.76
CA PRO A 219 31.09 -14.20 -2.59
C PRO A 219 29.81 -14.49 -1.79
N GLU A 220 29.90 -15.33 -0.77
CA GLU A 220 28.77 -15.70 0.09
C GLU A 220 28.20 -14.51 0.86
N TYR A 221 29.05 -13.54 1.20
CA TYR A 221 28.60 -12.30 1.84
C TYR A 221 27.75 -11.46 0.88
N ILE A 222 28.16 -11.34 -0.38
CA ILE A 222 27.47 -10.57 -1.42
C ILE A 222 26.12 -11.20 -1.71
N TYR A 223 26.02 -12.52 -1.86
CA TYR A 223 24.75 -13.22 -2.02
C TYR A 223 23.83 -13.07 -0.80
N ARG A 224 24.38 -13.10 0.42
CA ARG A 224 23.59 -12.83 1.64
C ARG A 224 23.06 -11.40 1.68
N LEU A 225 23.84 -10.42 1.27
CA LEU A 225 23.41 -9.04 1.15
C LEU A 225 22.25 -8.90 0.18
N ASP A 226 22.36 -9.48 -1.02
CA ASP A 226 21.29 -9.43 -2.03
C ASP A 226 20.02 -10.12 -1.55
N LYS A 227 20.13 -11.29 -0.90
CA LYS A 227 18.98 -11.99 -0.33
C LYS A 227 18.31 -11.16 0.79
N ARG A 228 19.07 -10.51 1.65
CA ARG A 228 18.55 -9.64 2.71
C ARG A 228 17.94 -8.38 2.12
N PHE A 229 18.58 -7.78 1.12
CA PHE A 229 18.02 -6.63 0.40
C PHE A 229 16.72 -6.98 -0.32
N SER A 230 16.63 -8.15 -0.95
CA SER A 230 15.41 -8.61 -1.62
C SER A 230 14.25 -8.83 -0.66
N ARG A 231 14.54 -9.25 0.58
CA ARG A 231 13.52 -9.49 1.61
C ARG A 231 13.10 -8.22 2.35
N ASP A 232 14.04 -7.40 2.74
CA ASP A 232 13.85 -6.31 3.72
C ASP A 232 14.25 -4.92 3.16
N GLY A 233 14.59 -4.82 1.86
CA GLY A 233 15.09 -3.58 1.25
C GLY A 233 16.39 -3.10 1.88
N VAL A 234 16.60 -1.78 1.92
CA VAL A 234 17.81 -1.18 2.52
C VAL A 234 17.99 -1.58 3.99
N ILE A 235 16.89 -1.71 4.72
CA ILE A 235 16.94 -2.12 6.13
C ILE A 235 17.62 -3.49 6.30
N GLY A 236 17.41 -4.42 5.37
CA GLY A 236 18.02 -5.74 5.40
C GLY A 236 19.55 -5.75 5.33
N ILE A 237 20.16 -4.72 4.82
CA ILE A 237 21.62 -4.62 4.67
C ILE A 237 22.29 -3.71 5.71
N LEU A 238 21.51 -3.10 6.60
CA LEU A 238 22.06 -2.33 7.73
C LEU A 238 22.61 -3.26 8.81
N THR A 239 23.70 -2.86 9.43
CA THR A 239 24.27 -3.50 10.62
C THR A 239 23.70 -2.88 11.90
N GLU A 240 23.92 -3.50 13.06
CA GLU A 240 23.53 -2.92 14.35
C GLU A 240 24.21 -1.55 14.58
N GLU A 241 25.43 -1.36 14.13
CA GLU A 241 26.15 -0.09 14.19
C GLU A 241 25.48 0.98 13.31
N ASP A 242 25.06 0.60 12.10
CA ASP A 242 24.28 1.48 11.24
C ASP A 242 22.94 1.84 11.91
N PHE A 243 22.26 0.87 12.54
CA PHE A 243 21.02 1.11 13.28
C PHE A 243 21.23 2.06 14.48
N GLN A 244 22.35 1.98 15.21
CA GLN A 244 22.65 2.91 16.27
C GLN A 244 22.85 4.34 15.73
N LYS A 245 23.55 4.50 14.61
CA LYS A 245 23.63 5.78 13.89
C LYS A 245 22.27 6.28 13.45
N PHE A 246 21.44 5.40 12.85
CA PHE A 246 20.10 5.75 12.41
C PHE A 246 19.15 6.09 13.58
N ARG A 247 19.22 5.38 14.70
CA ARG A 247 18.43 5.70 15.90
C ARG A 247 18.67 7.10 16.44
N SER A 248 19.86 7.63 16.25
CA SER A 248 20.19 9.03 16.62
C SER A 248 19.58 10.04 15.63
N ILE A 249 19.34 9.65 14.38
CA ILE A 249 18.85 10.50 13.30
C ILE A 249 17.33 10.30 13.10
N TYR A 250 16.81 9.06 13.26
CA TYR A 250 15.41 8.72 13.08
C TYR A 250 14.75 8.50 14.44
N PRO A 251 13.79 9.33 14.84
CA PRO A 251 13.08 9.11 16.08
C PRO A 251 12.33 7.77 16.04
N GLU A 252 12.33 7.05 17.18
CA GLU A 252 11.49 5.87 17.39
C GLU A 252 10.03 6.32 17.45
N VAL A 253 9.38 6.43 16.31
CA VAL A 253 7.98 6.82 16.19
C VAL A 253 7.12 5.66 15.73
N ILE A 254 5.86 5.64 16.16
CA ILE A 254 4.86 4.65 15.79
C ILE A 254 3.80 5.36 14.95
N ARG A 255 3.61 4.89 13.71
CA ARG A 255 2.63 5.40 12.77
C ARG A 255 1.41 4.49 12.75
N ILE A 256 0.26 5.08 12.98
CA ILE A 256 -1.02 4.37 13.11
C ILE A 256 -1.96 4.93 12.05
N CYS A 257 -2.54 4.08 11.23
CA CYS A 257 -3.55 4.45 10.24
C CYS A 257 -4.87 3.75 10.54
N SER A 258 -5.97 4.48 10.42
CA SER A 258 -7.34 3.93 10.42
C SER A 258 -8.01 4.30 9.12
N TYR A 259 -8.68 3.33 8.47
CA TYR A 259 -9.37 3.56 7.22
C TYR A 259 -10.56 2.59 7.02
N ASN A 260 -11.76 3.16 6.90
CA ASN A 260 -12.93 2.41 6.46
C ASN A 260 -12.84 2.20 4.94
N LEU A 261 -12.89 0.94 4.49
CA LEU A 261 -12.68 0.56 3.10
C LEU A 261 -13.93 0.71 2.22
N HIS A 262 -15.09 1.00 2.79
CA HIS A 262 -16.37 1.06 2.06
C HIS A 262 -16.56 -0.16 1.15
N GLY A 263 -16.93 -1.28 1.70
CA GLY A 263 -16.96 -2.62 1.07
C GLY A 263 -17.71 -2.78 -0.26
N THR A 264 -18.45 -1.74 -0.74
CA THR A 264 -19.29 -1.81 -1.95
C THR A 264 -18.52 -1.77 -3.28
N HIS A 265 -17.27 -1.32 -3.30
CA HIS A 265 -16.45 -1.15 -4.52
C HIS A 265 -15.68 -2.42 -4.87
N LEU A 266 -16.35 -3.55 -5.02
CA LEU A 266 -15.72 -4.85 -5.24
C LEU A 266 -15.09 -5.03 -6.63
N ASN A 267 -15.50 -4.23 -7.61
CA ASN A 267 -15.08 -4.39 -9.01
C ASN A 267 -14.01 -3.39 -9.46
N ASP A 268 -13.47 -2.56 -8.59
CA ASP A 268 -12.37 -1.67 -8.94
C ASP A 268 -11.03 -2.39 -8.83
N LEU A 269 -10.53 -2.84 -9.97
CA LEU A 269 -9.30 -3.61 -10.12
C LEU A 269 -8.06 -2.95 -9.49
N PHE A 270 -8.02 -1.61 -9.46
CA PHE A 270 -6.85 -0.87 -9.01
C PHE A 270 -7.03 -0.18 -7.66
N ARG A 271 -8.23 -0.21 -7.09
CA ARG A 271 -8.56 0.52 -5.88
C ARG A 271 -7.66 0.17 -4.70
N PHE A 272 -7.53 -1.11 -4.38
CA PHE A 272 -6.72 -1.56 -3.24
C PHE A 272 -5.23 -1.30 -3.44
N ARG A 273 -4.77 -1.33 -4.67
CA ARG A 273 -3.41 -0.96 -5.00
C ARG A 273 -3.16 0.54 -4.87
N ARG A 274 -4.12 1.39 -5.28
CA ARG A 274 -4.04 2.84 -5.06
C ARG A 274 -4.01 3.17 -3.57
N ILE A 275 -4.88 2.52 -2.77
CA ILE A 275 -4.86 2.63 -1.31
C ILE A 275 -3.49 2.23 -0.76
N ALA A 276 -2.97 1.07 -1.15
CA ALA A 276 -1.67 0.59 -0.71
C ALA A 276 -0.52 1.53 -1.09
N ARG A 277 -0.56 2.13 -2.29
CA ARG A 277 0.44 3.11 -2.74
C ARG A 277 0.43 4.36 -1.86
N GLU A 278 -0.74 4.90 -1.59
CA GLU A 278 -0.86 6.06 -0.70
C GLU A 278 -0.41 5.72 0.72
N MET A 279 -0.85 4.58 1.26
CA MET A 279 -0.43 4.11 2.58
C MET A 279 1.08 3.87 2.66
N SER A 280 1.69 3.34 1.59
CA SER A 280 3.14 3.10 1.55
C SER A 280 3.96 4.38 1.65
N ALA A 281 3.40 5.54 1.26
CA ALA A 281 4.09 6.82 1.34
C ALA A 281 4.31 7.28 2.78
N PHE A 282 3.33 7.08 3.67
CA PHE A 282 3.48 7.40 5.09
C PHE A 282 3.87 6.19 5.95
N ASP A 283 3.99 5.01 5.32
CA ASP A 283 4.63 3.81 5.85
C ASP A 283 4.17 3.44 7.28
N PRO A 284 2.87 3.14 7.50
CA PRO A 284 2.31 2.92 8.82
C PRO A 284 2.85 1.64 9.47
N ASP A 285 3.04 1.66 10.79
CA ASP A 285 3.41 0.48 11.57
C ASP A 285 2.19 -0.38 11.90
N LEU A 286 1.05 0.28 12.11
CA LEU A 286 -0.24 -0.31 12.48
C LEU A 286 -1.35 0.25 11.61
N CYS A 287 -2.19 -0.63 11.05
CA CYS A 287 -3.35 -0.26 10.26
C CYS A 287 -4.60 -0.94 10.82
N ALA A 288 -5.68 -0.17 10.99
CA ALA A 288 -7.02 -0.65 11.30
C ALA A 288 -7.92 -0.43 10.08
N PHE A 289 -8.56 -1.48 9.60
CA PHE A 289 -9.49 -1.42 8.49
C PHE A 289 -10.89 -1.85 8.90
N GLN A 290 -11.89 -1.13 8.39
CA GLN A 290 -13.30 -1.41 8.58
C GLN A 290 -13.94 -1.73 7.21
N GLU A 291 -15.09 -2.39 7.22
CA GLU A 291 -15.80 -2.85 6.01
C GLU A 291 -14.92 -3.68 5.08
N VAL A 292 -14.12 -4.54 5.68
CA VAL A 292 -13.25 -5.49 4.96
C VAL A 292 -14.10 -6.62 4.41
N ILE A 293 -14.11 -6.80 3.10
CA ILE A 293 -14.83 -7.90 2.44
C ILE A 293 -13.92 -9.09 2.23
N SER A 294 -14.45 -10.31 2.46
CA SER A 294 -13.75 -11.57 2.26
C SER A 294 -14.70 -12.67 1.80
N GLY A 295 -14.17 -13.75 1.19
CA GLY A 295 -14.98 -14.92 0.81
C GLY A 295 -15.72 -14.81 -0.52
N ASN A 296 -16.41 -15.89 -0.92
CA ASN A 296 -17.12 -16.01 -2.19
C ASN A 296 -16.27 -15.66 -3.44
N GLY A 297 -15.01 -16.10 -3.43
CA GLY A 297 -14.05 -15.85 -4.51
C GLY A 297 -13.33 -14.50 -4.42
N ILE A 298 -13.62 -13.69 -3.40
CA ILE A 298 -12.91 -12.42 -3.15
C ILE A 298 -11.84 -12.67 -2.08
N GLU A 299 -10.57 -12.41 -2.44
CA GLU A 299 -9.48 -12.36 -1.46
C GLU A 299 -9.78 -11.23 -0.46
N GLU A 300 -9.50 -11.45 0.82
CA GLU A 300 -9.68 -10.44 1.87
C GLU A 300 -9.08 -9.10 1.45
N THR A 301 -9.90 -8.05 1.39
CA THR A 301 -9.51 -6.76 0.80
C THR A 301 -8.37 -6.08 1.53
N SER A 302 -8.30 -6.21 2.85
CA SER A 302 -7.15 -5.70 3.63
C SER A 302 -5.88 -6.51 3.42
N ALA A 303 -5.97 -7.82 3.18
CA ALA A 303 -4.82 -8.65 2.84
C ALA A 303 -4.24 -8.29 1.47
N GLN A 304 -5.10 -7.94 0.50
CA GLN A 304 -4.64 -7.43 -0.80
C GLN A 304 -3.85 -6.11 -0.62
N ILE A 305 -4.36 -5.17 0.19
CA ILE A 305 -3.66 -3.93 0.52
C ILE A 305 -2.32 -4.23 1.18
N ALA A 306 -2.30 -5.09 2.21
CA ALA A 306 -1.09 -5.49 2.93
C ALA A 306 -0.04 -6.13 2.01
N LYS A 307 -0.47 -6.95 1.05
CA LYS A 307 0.38 -7.59 0.04
C LYS A 307 1.06 -6.55 -0.87
N TRP A 308 0.30 -5.53 -1.29
CA TRP A 308 0.84 -4.42 -2.06
C TRP A 308 1.78 -3.54 -1.24
N MET A 309 1.41 -3.19 -0.02
CA MET A 309 2.28 -2.44 0.89
C MET A 309 3.58 -3.19 1.13
N THR A 310 3.52 -4.51 1.35
CA THR A 310 4.72 -5.36 1.49
C THR A 310 5.65 -5.24 0.28
N ARG A 311 5.08 -5.26 -0.93
CA ARG A 311 5.86 -5.10 -2.17
C ARG A 311 6.46 -3.70 -2.32
N MET A 312 5.69 -2.67 -1.98
CA MET A 312 6.10 -1.26 -2.17
C MET A 312 7.08 -0.77 -1.10
N THR A 313 6.97 -1.27 0.13
CA THR A 313 7.83 -0.85 1.24
C THR A 313 9.00 -1.79 1.51
N GLY A 314 8.94 -3.02 0.98
CA GLY A 314 9.88 -4.08 1.35
C GLY A 314 9.67 -4.64 2.76
N CYS A 315 8.68 -4.13 3.52
CA CYS A 315 8.36 -4.58 4.88
C CYS A 315 7.15 -5.52 4.83
N TYR A 316 7.26 -6.71 5.40
CA TYR A 316 6.15 -7.66 5.43
C TYR A 316 5.04 -7.20 6.39
N TYR A 317 3.84 -6.97 5.84
CA TYR A 317 2.64 -6.65 6.61
C TYR A 317 1.86 -7.93 6.92
N GLN A 318 1.75 -8.25 8.20
CA GLN A 318 0.86 -9.32 8.68
C GLN A 318 -0.55 -8.79 8.85
N THR A 319 -1.56 -9.61 8.53
CA THR A 319 -2.97 -9.23 8.64
C THR A 319 -3.71 -10.21 9.54
N ARG A 320 -4.70 -9.73 10.27
CA ARG A 320 -5.69 -10.54 11.01
C ARG A 320 -7.07 -9.97 10.73
N TYR A 321 -7.99 -10.85 10.35
CA TYR A 321 -9.37 -10.53 9.99
C TYR A 321 -10.35 -11.06 11.04
N ALA A 322 -11.42 -10.33 11.29
CA ALA A 322 -12.57 -10.72 12.08
C ALA A 322 -13.84 -10.53 11.27
N TYR A 323 -14.52 -11.61 10.97
CA TYR A 323 -15.85 -11.57 10.37
C TYR A 323 -16.86 -10.93 11.33
N CYS A 324 -17.75 -10.08 10.80
CA CYS A 324 -18.83 -9.46 11.54
C CYS A 324 -20.21 -9.94 11.06
N HIS A 325 -20.57 -9.66 9.83
CA HIS A 325 -21.88 -9.96 9.24
C HIS A 325 -21.78 -10.09 7.71
N PRO A 326 -22.80 -10.63 7.03
CA PRO A 326 -22.83 -10.65 5.57
C PRO A 326 -23.17 -9.26 5.02
N PHE A 327 -22.36 -8.76 4.10
CA PHE A 327 -22.68 -7.57 3.32
C PHE A 327 -23.63 -7.94 2.16
N LYS A 328 -24.77 -7.26 2.05
CA LYS A 328 -25.82 -7.54 1.06
C LYS A 328 -26.21 -9.03 1.01
N ASP A 329 -26.24 -9.69 2.16
CA ASP A 329 -26.53 -11.12 2.32
C ASP A 329 -25.65 -12.06 1.47
N LYS A 330 -24.53 -11.55 0.97
CA LYS A 330 -23.67 -12.29 0.04
C LYS A 330 -22.21 -12.35 0.43
N TYR A 331 -21.62 -11.26 0.85
CA TYR A 331 -20.18 -11.17 1.09
C TYR A 331 -19.89 -11.05 2.58
N PRO A 332 -19.03 -11.90 3.14
CA PRO A 332 -18.58 -11.73 4.53
C PRO A 332 -17.88 -10.39 4.70
N GLU A 333 -18.44 -9.52 5.53
CA GLU A 333 -17.86 -8.23 5.90
C GLU A 333 -17.36 -8.26 7.33
N GLY A 334 -16.27 -7.56 7.58
CA GLY A 334 -15.67 -7.52 8.91
C GLY A 334 -14.65 -6.42 9.10
N LEU A 335 -13.77 -6.66 10.04
CA LEU A 335 -12.68 -5.79 10.45
C LEU A 335 -11.34 -6.46 10.23
N SER A 336 -10.29 -5.67 10.06
CA SER A 336 -8.95 -6.22 10.14
C SER A 336 -7.95 -5.26 10.81
N VAL A 337 -6.83 -5.84 11.19
CA VAL A 337 -5.62 -5.14 11.59
C VAL A 337 -4.46 -5.65 10.75
N SER A 338 -3.61 -4.73 10.30
CA SER A 338 -2.36 -5.08 9.62
C SER A 338 -1.19 -4.37 10.30
N ALA A 339 -0.03 -5.02 10.34
CA ALA A 339 1.17 -4.43 10.92
C ALA A 339 2.46 -4.98 10.31
N LYS A 340 3.51 -4.17 10.29
CA LYS A 340 4.89 -4.58 9.98
C LYS A 340 5.51 -5.49 11.03
N HIS A 341 4.92 -5.55 12.22
CA HIS A 341 5.44 -6.23 13.39
C HIS A 341 4.66 -7.49 13.66
N GLN A 342 5.28 -8.44 14.38
CA GLN A 342 4.62 -9.71 14.71
C GLN A 342 3.36 -9.48 15.55
N LEU A 343 2.22 -9.93 15.03
CA LEU A 343 0.93 -9.90 15.70
C LEU A 343 0.81 -11.07 16.69
N LYS A 344 0.54 -10.78 17.95
CA LYS A 344 0.38 -11.76 19.04
C LYS A 344 -0.98 -11.60 19.72
N ASN A 345 -1.38 -12.65 20.42
CA ASN A 345 -2.54 -12.63 21.30
C ASN A 345 -3.80 -12.02 20.68
N THR A 346 -4.07 -12.35 19.40
CA THR A 346 -5.26 -11.89 18.69
C THR A 346 -6.52 -12.31 19.44
N ARG A 347 -7.44 -11.36 19.66
CA ARG A 347 -8.76 -11.56 20.26
C ARG A 347 -9.82 -10.91 19.41
N ILE A 348 -10.89 -11.64 19.13
CA ILE A 348 -12.11 -11.12 18.53
C ILE A 348 -13.10 -10.93 19.68
N ILE A 349 -13.60 -9.71 19.83
CA ILE A 349 -14.49 -9.31 20.92
C ILE A 349 -15.86 -9.06 20.31
N ASP A 350 -16.84 -9.85 20.70
CA ASP A 350 -18.24 -9.65 20.33
C ASP A 350 -18.79 -8.44 21.13
N LEU A 351 -19.14 -7.38 20.42
CA LEU A 351 -19.63 -6.15 21.02
C LEU A 351 -21.14 -6.16 21.31
N ASN A 352 -21.88 -7.10 20.74
CA ASN A 352 -23.33 -7.18 20.83
C ASN A 352 -23.84 -8.11 21.93
N SER A 353 -23.06 -9.12 22.30
CA SER A 353 -23.50 -10.06 23.34
C SER A 353 -23.53 -9.41 24.72
N GLY A 354 -24.58 -9.72 25.50
CA GLY A 354 -24.76 -9.20 26.87
C GLY A 354 -24.99 -7.70 26.96
N LEU A 355 -25.52 -7.07 25.90
CA LEU A 355 -26.07 -5.72 25.97
C LEU A 355 -27.28 -5.67 26.92
N ARG A 356 -27.56 -4.49 27.48
CA ARG A 356 -28.71 -4.29 28.39
C ARG A 356 -30.02 -4.65 27.71
N ASP A 357 -30.99 -5.11 28.48
CA ASP A 357 -32.32 -5.46 27.99
C ASP A 357 -32.95 -4.34 27.17
N GLY A 358 -33.49 -4.68 26.00
CA GLY A 358 -34.12 -3.77 25.06
C GLY A 358 -33.19 -3.10 24.04
N LEU A 359 -31.88 -3.33 24.12
CA LEU A 359 -30.93 -2.90 23.07
C LEU A 359 -30.73 -4.01 22.05
N VAL A 360 -31.29 -3.82 20.84
CA VAL A 360 -31.17 -4.79 19.76
C VAL A 360 -30.38 -4.12 18.62
N PRO A 361 -29.11 -4.53 18.39
CA PRO A 361 -28.32 -4.03 17.28
C PRO A 361 -28.90 -4.44 15.92
N GLY A 362 -28.83 -3.55 14.92
CA GLY A 362 -29.23 -3.86 13.55
C GLY A 362 -28.23 -4.77 12.84
N LEU A 363 -26.96 -4.67 13.19
CA LEU A 363 -25.87 -5.49 12.63
C LEU A 363 -24.97 -6.07 13.74
N GLU A 364 -24.41 -7.21 13.47
CA GLU A 364 -23.39 -7.76 14.35
C GLU A 364 -22.10 -6.93 14.28
N ARG A 365 -21.60 -6.54 15.45
CA ARG A 365 -20.39 -5.75 15.60
C ARG A 365 -19.39 -6.45 16.50
N TYR A 366 -18.17 -6.48 16.04
CA TYR A 366 -17.02 -7.04 16.75
C TYR A 366 -15.90 -6.00 16.81
N ALA A 367 -14.93 -6.22 17.67
CA ALA A 367 -13.64 -5.57 17.64
C ALA A 367 -12.55 -6.64 17.49
N ILE A 368 -11.47 -6.31 16.80
CA ILE A 368 -10.29 -7.17 16.75
C ILE A 368 -9.14 -6.50 17.48
N ALA A 369 -8.65 -7.16 18.54
CA ALA A 369 -7.56 -6.69 19.37
C ALA A 369 -6.33 -7.59 19.19
N ILE A 370 -5.16 -6.97 19.11
CA ILE A 370 -3.86 -7.64 19.01
C ILE A 370 -2.88 -7.04 20.01
N GLU A 371 -1.89 -7.85 20.40
CA GLU A 371 -0.68 -7.38 21.04
C GLU A 371 0.45 -7.31 20.02
N VAL A 372 1.18 -6.21 20.03
CA VAL A 372 2.35 -5.98 19.19
C VAL A 372 3.48 -5.36 20.00
N LYS A 373 4.73 -5.67 19.64
CA LYS A 373 5.91 -5.06 20.25
C LYS A 373 6.66 -4.23 19.22
N ILE A 374 6.74 -2.91 19.45
CA ILE A 374 7.40 -1.92 18.58
C ILE A 374 8.44 -1.18 19.41
N TYR A 375 9.68 -1.15 18.98
CA TYR A 375 10.81 -0.53 19.72
C TYR A 375 10.90 -0.97 21.19
N GLY A 376 10.64 -2.23 21.47
CA GLY A 376 10.63 -2.75 22.84
C GLY A 376 9.33 -2.48 23.63
N ARG A 377 8.44 -1.61 23.14
CA ARG A 377 7.20 -1.21 23.78
C ARG A 377 6.08 -2.18 23.44
N ARG A 378 5.34 -2.65 24.44
CA ARG A 378 4.16 -3.54 24.24
C ARG A 378 2.93 -2.68 24.07
N ILE A 379 2.22 -2.87 22.98
CA ILE A 379 1.04 -2.09 22.58
C ILE A 379 -0.13 -3.05 22.38
N ILE A 380 -1.31 -2.66 22.88
CA ILE A 380 -2.59 -3.23 22.49
C ILE A 380 -3.14 -2.37 21.36
N PHE A 381 -3.38 -2.97 20.20
CA PHE A 381 -3.97 -2.28 19.07
C PHE A 381 -5.30 -2.92 18.70
N VAL A 382 -6.32 -2.10 18.55
CA VAL A 382 -7.71 -2.54 18.37
C VAL A 382 -8.33 -1.83 17.18
N SER A 383 -8.85 -2.60 16.21
CA SER A 383 -9.74 -2.08 15.18
C SER A 383 -11.18 -2.18 15.65
N VAL A 384 -11.93 -1.10 15.52
CA VAL A 384 -13.34 -0.98 15.94
C VAL A 384 -14.21 -0.47 14.81
N HIS A 385 -15.48 -0.90 14.80
CA HIS A 385 -16.55 -0.34 13.98
C HIS A 385 -17.84 -0.47 14.79
N PHE A 386 -18.28 0.63 15.42
CA PHE A 386 -19.47 0.63 16.27
C PHE A 386 -20.76 0.68 15.46
N ASP A 387 -21.89 0.49 16.15
CA ASP A 387 -23.23 0.55 15.57
C ASP A 387 -23.47 1.91 14.87
N HIS A 388 -24.05 1.89 13.66
CA HIS A 388 -24.20 3.11 12.86
C HIS A 388 -25.52 3.85 13.16
N GLU A 389 -26.54 3.18 13.77
CA GLU A 389 -27.86 3.73 13.95
C GLU A 389 -28.10 4.29 15.36
N ASN A 390 -27.80 3.50 16.40
CA ASN A 390 -28.26 3.77 17.74
C ASN A 390 -27.14 4.21 18.71
N PRO A 391 -27.15 5.49 19.18
CA PRO A 391 -26.11 5.99 20.09
C PRO A 391 -26.06 5.28 21.45
N LYS A 392 -27.18 4.71 21.92
CA LYS A 392 -27.21 3.92 23.17
C LYS A 392 -26.51 2.57 22.98
N ILE A 393 -26.66 1.96 21.81
CA ILE A 393 -25.93 0.72 21.45
C ILE A 393 -24.44 1.00 21.33
N ARG A 394 -24.04 2.08 20.64
CA ARG A 394 -22.63 2.49 20.57
C ARG A 394 -21.98 2.64 21.92
N LEU A 395 -22.67 3.34 22.84
CA LEU A 395 -22.14 3.51 24.20
C LEU A 395 -22.01 2.15 24.93
N ALA A 396 -23.02 1.30 24.85
CA ALA A 396 -22.96 -0.03 25.45
C ALA A 396 -21.86 -0.91 24.85
N GLN A 397 -21.64 -0.82 23.52
CA GLN A 397 -20.53 -1.49 22.83
C GLN A 397 -19.16 -0.97 23.32
N ALA A 398 -18.99 0.34 23.47
CA ALA A 398 -17.77 0.94 24.00
C ALA A 398 -17.50 0.53 25.46
N GLU A 399 -18.54 0.53 26.31
CA GLU A 399 -18.45 0.06 27.70
C GLU A 399 -18.01 -1.42 27.75
N LYS A 400 -18.61 -2.24 26.92
CA LYS A 400 -18.26 -3.65 26.80
C LYS A 400 -16.82 -3.84 26.32
N LEU A 401 -16.43 -3.14 25.26
CA LEU A 401 -15.07 -3.20 24.73
C LEU A 401 -14.02 -2.96 25.82
N LEU A 402 -14.17 -1.87 26.60
CA LEU A 402 -13.19 -1.58 27.63
C LEU A 402 -13.16 -2.62 28.75
N ARG A 403 -14.33 -3.16 29.17
CA ARG A 403 -14.37 -4.26 30.16
C ARG A 403 -13.63 -5.51 29.66
N GLU A 404 -13.85 -5.88 28.38
CA GLU A 404 -13.19 -7.03 27.78
C GLU A 404 -11.68 -6.80 27.66
N LEU A 405 -11.25 -5.63 27.20
CA LEU A 405 -9.84 -5.29 27.12
C LEU A 405 -9.15 -5.31 28.49
N ASP A 406 -9.77 -4.79 29.52
CA ASP A 406 -9.24 -4.85 30.90
C ASP A 406 -9.17 -6.29 31.43
N SER A 407 -10.11 -7.14 31.05
CA SER A 407 -10.10 -8.58 31.39
C SER A 407 -9.00 -9.35 30.66
N LEU A 408 -8.90 -9.17 29.34
CA LEU A 408 -7.99 -9.92 28.48
C LEU A 408 -6.53 -9.53 28.66
N TYR A 409 -6.31 -8.26 28.91
CA TYR A 409 -4.98 -7.69 28.96
C TYR A 409 -4.69 -7.08 30.34
N LYS A 410 -4.88 -7.83 31.43
CA LYS A 410 -4.67 -7.39 32.82
C LYS A 410 -3.31 -6.72 33.03
N ARG A 411 -3.24 -5.43 32.80
CA ARG A 411 -2.12 -4.92 32.63
C ARG A 411 -1.42 -3.77 33.00
N LYS A 412 -0.54 -3.74 33.81
CA LYS A 412 0.36 -2.67 34.25
C LYS A 412 1.53 -2.45 33.29
N ASP A 413 1.75 -3.39 32.35
CA ASP A 413 3.00 -3.47 31.58
C ASP A 413 2.86 -3.06 30.10
N TYR A 414 1.70 -2.53 29.70
CA TYR A 414 1.53 -2.03 28.35
C TYR A 414 1.91 -0.57 28.25
N TYR A 415 2.68 -0.24 27.22
CA TYR A 415 3.04 1.13 26.90
C TYR A 415 1.82 1.97 26.52
N SER A 416 0.95 1.41 25.67
CA SER A 416 -0.29 2.04 25.24
C SER A 416 -1.35 1.03 24.83
N CYS A 417 -2.62 1.46 24.91
CA CYS A 417 -3.75 0.82 24.27
C CYS A 417 -4.35 1.80 23.25
N ILE A 418 -4.47 1.36 22.00
CA ILE A 418 -4.87 2.18 20.86
C ILE A 418 -6.15 1.61 20.27
N LEU A 419 -7.22 2.40 20.24
CA LEU A 419 -8.45 2.11 19.54
C LEU A 419 -8.46 2.92 18.25
N ALA A 420 -8.57 2.27 17.10
CA ALA A 420 -8.60 2.92 15.81
C ALA A 420 -9.78 2.39 14.99
N GLY A 421 -10.53 3.24 14.32
CA GLY A 421 -11.66 2.78 13.52
C GLY A 421 -12.72 3.83 13.27
N ASP A 422 -13.83 3.33 12.72
CA ASP A 422 -15.08 4.04 12.55
C ASP A 422 -15.93 3.87 13.83
N PHE A 423 -16.05 4.95 14.58
CA PHE A 423 -16.83 4.95 15.82
C PHE A 423 -18.32 5.27 15.55
N ASN A 424 -18.67 5.63 14.32
CA ASN A 424 -20.01 6.04 13.91
C ASN A 424 -20.62 7.12 14.83
N ASP A 425 -19.78 7.89 15.51
CA ASP A 425 -20.22 8.91 16.46
C ASP A 425 -19.37 10.17 16.37
N VAL A 426 -19.98 11.30 16.70
CA VAL A 426 -19.32 12.60 16.65
C VAL A 426 -18.54 12.88 17.93
N GLU A 427 -17.66 13.87 17.89
CA GLU A 427 -16.72 14.21 18.96
C GLU A 427 -17.37 14.48 20.32
N ASP A 428 -18.52 15.12 20.33
CA ASP A 428 -19.25 15.51 21.54
C ASP A 428 -20.27 14.45 22.01
N SER A 429 -20.11 13.22 21.52
CA SER A 429 -21.02 12.13 21.85
C SER A 429 -20.73 11.50 23.22
N PRO A 430 -21.73 10.81 23.82
CA PRO A 430 -21.54 10.04 25.05
C PRO A 430 -20.43 8.97 24.93
N VAL A 431 -20.23 8.37 23.76
CA VAL A 431 -19.16 7.39 23.51
C VAL A 431 -17.80 8.04 23.66
N MET A 432 -17.59 9.17 23.00
CA MET A 432 -16.31 9.86 23.05
C MET A 432 -16.02 10.44 24.44
N ASP A 433 -17.05 10.91 25.13
CA ASP A 433 -16.94 11.32 26.55
C ASP A 433 -16.56 10.16 27.47
N PHE A 434 -17.20 8.99 27.27
CA PHE A 434 -16.88 7.79 28.02
C PHE A 434 -15.42 7.37 27.82
N LEU A 435 -14.93 7.36 26.58
CA LEU A 435 -13.54 7.02 26.28
C LEU A 435 -12.55 8.02 26.90
N ARG A 436 -12.83 9.33 26.80
CA ARG A 436 -12.00 10.36 27.43
C ARG A 436 -11.95 10.21 28.96
N LYS A 437 -13.07 9.94 29.60
CA LYS A 437 -13.14 9.67 31.06
C LYS A 437 -12.36 8.41 31.45
N ASN A 438 -12.19 7.46 30.57
CA ASN A 438 -11.37 6.27 30.77
C ASN A 438 -9.90 6.44 30.36
N GLY A 439 -9.45 7.67 30.09
CA GLY A 439 -8.06 8.04 29.88
C GLY A 439 -7.60 7.93 28.43
N TYR A 440 -8.51 7.75 27.47
CA TYR A 440 -8.17 7.80 26.06
C TYR A 440 -8.10 9.24 25.57
N LYS A 441 -7.07 9.56 24.80
CA LYS A 441 -6.86 10.86 24.16
C LYS A 441 -7.04 10.70 22.65
N ASP A 442 -7.73 11.64 22.05
CA ASP A 442 -7.95 11.71 20.60
C ASP A 442 -6.69 12.29 19.94
N ALA A 443 -6.05 11.50 19.09
CA ALA A 443 -4.80 11.89 18.42
C ALA A 443 -4.99 13.11 17.51
N TYR A 444 -6.07 13.14 16.72
CA TYR A 444 -6.31 14.26 15.82
C TYR A 444 -6.59 15.55 16.60
N ARG A 445 -7.45 15.50 17.60
CA ARG A 445 -7.83 16.67 18.38
C ARG A 445 -6.68 17.17 19.27
N HIS A 446 -5.76 16.30 19.64
CA HIS A 446 -4.54 16.71 20.34
C HIS A 446 -3.66 17.62 19.48
N CYS A 447 -3.57 17.33 18.17
CA CYS A 447 -2.74 18.07 17.22
C CYS A 447 -3.47 19.26 16.57
N HIS A 448 -4.81 19.19 16.46
CA HIS A 448 -5.62 20.17 15.75
C HIS A 448 -6.83 20.58 16.60
N PRO A 449 -7.00 21.86 16.93
CA PRO A 449 -8.12 22.31 17.78
C PRO A 449 -9.49 22.23 17.07
N THR A 450 -9.52 22.21 15.74
CA THR A 450 -10.75 22.18 14.93
C THR A 450 -10.61 21.30 13.69
N GLY A 451 -11.69 21.13 12.92
CA GLY A 451 -11.69 20.38 11.67
C GLY A 451 -11.59 18.87 11.88
N GLY A 452 -11.16 18.15 10.86
CA GLY A 452 -10.93 16.71 10.91
C GLY A 452 -12.13 15.85 10.47
N ASN A 453 -13.07 16.40 9.70
CA ASN A 453 -14.19 15.62 9.15
C ASN A 453 -13.69 14.48 8.26
N THR A 454 -14.21 13.28 8.49
CA THR A 454 -13.78 12.06 7.83
C THR A 454 -14.85 11.45 6.93
N PHE A 455 -16.09 11.88 7.03
CA PHE A 455 -17.24 11.40 6.29
C PHE A 455 -18.15 12.57 5.82
N ASP A 456 -18.73 12.59 4.57
CA ASP A 456 -18.32 11.72 3.48
C ASP A 456 -17.11 12.34 2.76
N ALA A 457 -16.35 11.51 2.02
CA ALA A 457 -15.10 11.95 1.38
C ALA A 457 -15.30 13.00 0.26
N VAL A 458 -16.50 13.09 -0.34
CA VAL A 458 -16.82 14.09 -1.38
C VAL A 458 -17.06 15.46 -0.74
N THR A 459 -17.85 15.51 0.34
CA THR A 459 -18.19 16.73 1.07
C THR A 459 -18.15 16.45 2.56
N PRO A 460 -16.94 16.45 3.18
CA PRO A 460 -16.79 16.03 4.56
C PRO A 460 -17.52 16.92 5.55
N TYR A 461 -18.53 16.36 6.25
CA TYR A 461 -19.39 17.12 7.16
C TYR A 461 -19.38 16.64 8.62
N LYS A 462 -18.90 15.43 8.89
CA LYS A 462 -18.79 14.88 10.25
C LYS A 462 -17.46 14.12 10.43
N ARG A 463 -16.99 14.10 11.68
CA ARG A 463 -15.82 13.31 12.08
C ARG A 463 -16.30 12.10 12.86
N ILE A 464 -16.11 10.90 12.32
CA ILE A 464 -16.55 9.63 12.91
C ILE A 464 -15.45 8.57 12.97
N ASP A 465 -14.32 8.81 12.29
CA ASP A 465 -13.14 7.97 12.34
C ASP A 465 -12.11 8.55 13.29
N TYR A 466 -11.57 7.72 14.17
CA TYR A 466 -10.69 8.16 15.25
C TYR A 466 -9.52 7.22 15.48
N ILE A 467 -8.45 7.78 16.03
CA ILE A 467 -7.36 7.06 16.69
C ILE A 467 -7.30 7.57 18.14
N MET A 468 -7.79 6.75 19.07
CA MET A 468 -7.88 7.05 20.50
C MET A 468 -6.78 6.29 21.23
N VAL A 469 -5.94 6.99 21.98
CA VAL A 469 -4.75 6.41 22.62
C VAL A 469 -4.80 6.58 24.13
N LYS A 470 -4.68 5.48 24.85
CA LYS A 470 -4.48 5.45 26.32
C LYS A 470 -3.05 5.00 26.60
N GLY A 471 -2.31 5.78 27.37
CA GLY A 471 -0.91 5.53 27.74
C GLY A 471 -0.09 6.80 27.87
N ASN A 472 1.17 6.65 28.23
CA ASN A 472 2.10 7.77 28.33
C ASN A 472 2.79 7.98 26.98
N VAL A 473 2.05 8.53 26.02
CA VAL A 473 2.54 8.78 24.66
C VAL A 473 2.64 10.28 24.40
N ASN A 474 3.60 10.64 23.55
CA ASN A 474 3.69 11.96 22.96
C ASN A 474 3.14 11.94 21.53
N PHE A 475 2.11 12.73 21.25
CA PHE A 475 1.56 12.89 19.89
C PHE A 475 2.45 13.87 19.12
N LEU A 476 2.99 13.42 18.00
CA LEU A 476 3.86 14.23 17.15
C LEU A 476 3.08 14.88 16.00
N SER A 477 2.19 14.11 15.37
CA SER A 477 1.26 14.62 14.34
C SER A 477 0.02 13.73 14.25
N ALA A 478 -1.05 14.29 13.70
CA ALA A 478 -2.21 13.54 13.24
C ALA A 478 -2.80 14.23 12.02
N GLU A 479 -3.17 13.45 11.01
CA GLU A 479 -3.56 13.98 9.70
C GLU A 479 -4.71 13.20 9.09
N LEU A 480 -5.42 13.85 8.17
CA LEU A 480 -6.35 13.20 7.26
C LEU A 480 -5.59 12.77 6.00
N VAL A 481 -5.67 11.48 5.68
CA VAL A 481 -5.02 10.83 4.54
C VAL A 481 -6.03 10.08 3.69
N LEU A 482 -5.64 9.57 2.51
CA LEU A 482 -6.53 8.78 1.66
C LEU A 482 -7.85 9.54 1.33
N LYS A 483 -7.72 10.78 0.88
CA LYS A 483 -8.83 11.72 0.70
C LYS A 483 -9.57 11.57 -0.63
N ASP A 484 -9.09 10.72 -1.55
CA ASP A 484 -9.74 10.52 -2.86
C ASP A 484 -11.07 9.78 -2.67
N PRO A 485 -12.24 10.40 -2.99
CA PRO A 485 -13.55 9.77 -2.82
C PRO A 485 -13.76 8.53 -3.72
N LYS A 486 -12.88 8.31 -4.69
CA LYS A 486 -12.87 7.06 -5.48
C LYS A 486 -12.30 5.88 -4.70
N LEU A 487 -11.63 6.11 -3.59
CA LEU A 487 -11.05 5.07 -2.76
C LEU A 487 -11.99 4.61 -1.65
N SER A 488 -12.76 5.52 -1.05
CA SER A 488 -13.79 5.26 -0.04
C SER A 488 -14.69 6.49 0.11
N ASP A 489 -15.85 6.33 0.71
CA ASP A 489 -16.69 7.44 1.22
C ASP A 489 -16.16 7.97 2.56
N HIS A 490 -15.16 7.33 3.16
CA HIS A 490 -14.43 7.82 4.31
C HIS A 490 -13.06 8.39 3.92
N ILE A 491 -12.56 9.27 4.78
CA ILE A 491 -11.19 9.79 4.76
C ILE A 491 -10.40 9.10 5.87
N GLY A 492 -9.21 8.61 5.55
CA GLY A 492 -8.35 7.94 6.52
C GLY A 492 -7.77 8.90 7.57
N VAL A 493 -7.48 8.37 8.74
CA VAL A 493 -6.79 9.09 9.82
C VAL A 493 -5.43 8.47 10.04
N LEU A 494 -4.38 9.27 10.03
CA LEU A 494 -3.02 8.91 10.37
C LEU A 494 -2.62 9.61 11.67
N ALA A 495 -2.02 8.90 12.61
CA ALA A 495 -1.40 9.48 13.79
C ALA A 495 0.04 9.00 13.95
N VAL A 496 0.92 9.88 14.41
CA VAL A 496 2.32 9.59 14.74
C VAL A 496 2.54 9.85 16.20
N ILE A 497 2.98 8.84 16.95
CA ILE A 497 3.24 8.92 18.39
C ILE A 497 4.67 8.46 18.71
N LYS A 498 5.15 8.97 19.86
CA LYS A 498 6.44 8.56 20.44
C LYS A 498 6.29 8.26 21.90
#